data_bc18ff25b87597e0d719e1f042847259
#
_entry.id   bc18ff25b87597e0d719e1f042847259
#
_cell.length_a   1.000
_cell.length_b   1.000
_cell.length_c   1.000
_cell.angle_alpha   90.00
_cell.angle_beta   90.00
_cell.angle_gamma   90.00
#
_symmetry.space_group_name_H-M   'P 1'
#
loop_
_entity.id
_entity.type
_entity.pdbx_description
1 polymer ?
#
loop_
_entity_poly.entity_id
_entity_poly.type
_entity_poly.pdbx_seq_one_letter_code
_entity_poly.pdbx_strand_id
1 'polypeptide(L)'
;MKTIIIDGITYQLIPIETDDIAKKADYYRDKYSDYKNISREELINRIKKIDQMSEWEYCKYSMEKWVDWEKLYNAVSTQINCPYRSLQHFKNTGMAMVKEVFENKRSISTGYFRVIYNEGYTNDDGVYEYPEINLDVEIYGNSHTIGDKNRDYLNPDDQT
;
A
#
# COMPACT_ATOMS: atom_id res chain seq x y z
N MET A 1 14.26 14.46 -24.71
CA MET A 1 15.13 13.31 -24.42
C MET A 1 16.52 13.84 -24.06
N LYS A 2 17.05 13.42 -22.92
CA LYS A 2 18.38 13.87 -22.49
C LYS A 2 19.46 13.07 -23.21
N THR A 3 20.49 13.74 -23.68
CA THR A 3 21.68 13.10 -24.25
C THR A 3 22.92 13.57 -23.52
N ILE A 4 23.97 12.77 -23.56
CA ILE A 4 25.30 13.11 -23.01
C ILE A 4 26.33 12.80 -24.07
N ILE A 5 27.38 13.62 -24.14
CA ILE A 5 28.49 13.42 -25.07
C ILE A 5 29.72 13.02 -24.25
N ILE A 6 30.28 11.85 -24.56
CA ILE A 6 31.50 11.33 -23.96
C ILE A 6 32.46 10.97 -25.10
N ASP A 7 33.67 11.53 -25.09
CA ASP A 7 34.71 11.29 -26.12
C ASP A 7 34.21 11.49 -27.54
N GLY A 8 33.36 12.50 -27.77
CA GLY A 8 32.78 12.83 -29.06
C GLY A 8 31.64 11.94 -29.53
N ILE A 9 31.22 10.97 -28.70
CA ILE A 9 30.09 10.08 -28.99
C ILE A 9 28.88 10.55 -28.20
N THR A 10 27.77 10.68 -28.91
CA THR A 10 26.48 11.06 -28.29
C THR A 10 25.74 9.80 -27.79
N TYR A 11 25.43 9.77 -26.51
CA TYR A 11 24.64 8.71 -25.87
C TYR A 11 23.27 9.23 -25.49
N GLN A 12 22.29 8.36 -25.63
CA GLN A 12 20.95 8.61 -25.13
C GLN A 12 20.86 8.15 -23.66
N LEU A 13 20.41 9.05 -22.78
CA LEU A 13 20.20 8.70 -21.39
C LEU A 13 18.84 8.06 -21.23
N ILE A 14 18.83 6.76 -20.87
CA ILE A 14 17.62 6.04 -20.47
C ILE A 14 17.66 5.97 -18.94
N PRO A 15 16.65 6.52 -18.23
CA PRO A 15 16.63 6.42 -16.78
C PRO A 15 16.65 4.96 -16.32
N ILE A 16 17.53 4.62 -15.38
CA ILE A 16 17.64 3.26 -14.81
C ILE A 16 16.30 2.82 -14.22
N GLU A 17 15.58 3.73 -13.60
CA GLU A 17 14.25 3.52 -13.01
C GLU A 17 13.24 2.96 -14.02
N THR A 18 13.32 3.36 -15.29
CA THR A 18 12.43 2.86 -16.34
C THR A 18 12.64 1.38 -16.60
N ASP A 19 13.89 0.90 -16.59
CA ASP A 19 14.19 -0.51 -16.78
C ASP A 19 13.69 -1.35 -15.60
N ASP A 20 13.85 -0.86 -14.36
CA ASP A 20 13.36 -1.54 -13.17
C ASP A 20 11.83 -1.62 -13.15
N ILE A 21 11.17 -0.54 -13.58
CA ILE A 21 9.71 -0.51 -13.69
C ILE A 21 9.22 -1.52 -14.74
N ALA A 22 9.88 -1.58 -15.88
CA ALA A 22 9.53 -2.54 -16.94
C ALA A 22 9.70 -3.99 -16.47
N LYS A 23 10.80 -4.30 -15.78
CA LYS A 23 11.03 -5.63 -15.19
C LYS A 23 9.96 -5.98 -14.16
N LYS A 24 9.58 -5.03 -13.33
CA LYS A 24 8.52 -5.21 -12.33
C LYS A 24 7.18 -5.49 -12.98
N ALA A 25 6.85 -4.77 -14.06
CA ALA A 25 5.63 -5.01 -14.82
C ALA A 25 5.59 -6.41 -15.41
N ASP A 26 6.68 -6.86 -16.03
CA ASP A 26 6.78 -8.19 -16.61
C ASP A 26 6.66 -9.27 -15.53
N TYR A 27 7.29 -9.06 -14.38
CA TYR A 27 7.21 -9.95 -13.23
C TYR A 27 5.76 -10.12 -12.75
N TYR A 28 5.02 -9.03 -12.58
CA TYR A 28 3.64 -9.10 -12.11
C TYR A 28 2.70 -9.71 -13.13
N ARG A 29 2.91 -9.48 -14.42
CA ARG A 29 2.11 -10.11 -15.45
C ARG A 29 2.31 -11.62 -15.50
N ASP A 30 3.53 -12.08 -15.25
CA ASP A 30 3.84 -13.52 -15.22
C ASP A 30 3.30 -14.20 -13.98
N LYS A 31 3.39 -13.51 -12.84
CA LYS A 31 3.05 -14.11 -11.53
C LYS A 31 1.56 -14.06 -11.20
N TYR A 32 0.88 -12.98 -11.58
CA TYR A 32 -0.51 -12.76 -11.19
C TYR A 32 -1.43 -12.78 -12.41
N SER A 33 -2.39 -13.71 -12.39
CA SER A 33 -3.32 -13.90 -13.52
C SER A 33 -4.18 -12.66 -13.78
N ASP A 34 -4.50 -11.89 -12.75
CA ASP A 34 -5.32 -10.69 -12.88
C ASP A 34 -4.66 -9.61 -13.74
N TYR A 35 -3.34 -9.60 -13.84
CA TYR A 35 -2.61 -8.61 -14.62
C TYR A 35 -2.32 -9.03 -16.06
N LYS A 36 -2.64 -10.27 -16.44
CA LYS A 36 -2.40 -10.77 -17.80
C LYS A 36 -3.28 -10.09 -18.84
N ASN A 37 -4.45 -9.61 -18.44
CA ASN A 37 -5.39 -8.93 -19.31
C ASN A 37 -5.14 -7.43 -19.46
N ILE A 38 -4.15 -6.91 -18.73
CA ILE A 38 -3.75 -5.52 -18.78
C ILE A 38 -2.55 -5.40 -19.71
N SER A 39 -2.52 -4.39 -20.58
CA SER A 39 -1.37 -4.18 -21.44
C SER A 39 -0.11 -3.88 -20.62
N ARG A 40 1.05 -4.27 -21.13
CA ARG A 40 2.32 -3.99 -20.51
C ARG A 40 2.52 -2.50 -20.27
N GLU A 41 2.16 -1.69 -21.24
CA GLU A 41 2.25 -0.23 -21.16
C GLU A 41 1.38 0.35 -20.05
N GLU A 42 0.14 -0.10 -19.94
CA GLU A 42 -0.77 0.34 -18.88
C GLU A 42 -0.23 -0.06 -17.51
N LEU A 43 0.29 -1.26 -17.37
CA LEU A 43 0.86 -1.73 -16.10
C LEU A 43 2.10 -0.93 -15.73
N ILE A 44 2.96 -0.60 -16.68
CA ILE A 44 4.12 0.27 -16.45
C ILE A 44 3.67 1.64 -15.95
N ASN A 45 2.63 2.21 -16.54
CA ASN A 45 2.11 3.51 -16.11
C ASN A 45 1.57 3.48 -14.67
N ARG A 46 0.89 2.41 -14.30
CA ARG A 46 0.40 2.22 -12.92
C ARG A 46 1.54 2.12 -11.91
N ILE A 47 2.58 1.36 -12.24
CA ILE A 47 3.76 1.22 -11.38
C ILE A 47 4.49 2.56 -11.23
N LYS A 48 4.66 3.32 -12.32
CA LYS A 48 5.26 4.65 -12.26
C LYS A 48 4.52 5.58 -11.31
N LYS A 49 3.20 5.54 -11.35
CA LYS A 49 2.37 6.39 -10.48
C LYS A 49 2.58 6.04 -9.00
N ILE A 50 2.68 4.76 -8.68
CA ILE A 50 2.94 4.28 -7.33
C ILE A 50 4.36 4.62 -6.89
N ASP A 51 5.36 4.42 -7.75
CA ASP A 51 6.76 4.68 -7.44
C ASP A 51 7.08 6.18 -7.24
N GLN A 52 6.22 7.07 -7.74
CA GLN A 52 6.32 8.51 -7.45
C GLN A 52 5.87 8.87 -6.04
N MET A 53 5.16 7.98 -5.37
CA MET A 53 4.73 8.17 -3.99
C MET A 53 5.88 7.86 -3.05
N SER A 54 6.01 8.62 -1.95
CA SER A 54 6.85 8.18 -0.84
C SER A 54 6.25 6.93 -0.20
N GLU A 55 7.05 6.19 0.57
CA GLU A 55 6.56 5.00 1.27
C GLU A 55 5.39 5.33 2.18
N TRP A 56 5.44 6.49 2.87
CA TRP A 56 4.33 6.93 3.70
C TRP A 56 3.08 7.27 2.89
N GLU A 57 3.23 7.99 1.79
CA GLU A 57 2.11 8.33 0.91
C GLU A 57 1.43 7.07 0.37
N TYR A 58 2.22 6.06 0.03
CA TYR A 58 1.68 4.78 -0.42
C TYR A 58 0.93 4.05 0.70
N CYS A 59 1.51 3.99 1.90
CA CYS A 59 0.84 3.40 3.06
C CYS A 59 -0.47 4.11 3.39
N LYS A 60 -0.45 5.43 3.42
CA LYS A 60 -1.63 6.26 3.68
C LYS A 60 -2.71 6.01 2.63
N TYR A 61 -2.33 6.01 1.38
CA TYR A 61 -3.23 5.73 0.27
C TYR A 61 -3.87 4.34 0.42
N SER A 62 -3.06 3.33 0.71
CA SER A 62 -3.53 1.96 0.90
C SER A 62 -4.54 1.86 2.04
N MET A 63 -4.27 2.49 3.17
CA MET A 63 -5.17 2.48 4.31
C MET A 63 -6.49 3.19 4.02
N GLU A 64 -6.45 4.30 3.31
CA GLU A 64 -7.66 5.04 2.96
C GLU A 64 -8.51 4.31 1.93
N LYS A 65 -7.88 3.63 0.99
CA LYS A 65 -8.58 3.02 -0.14
C LYS A 65 -9.07 1.61 0.15
N TRP A 66 -8.25 0.77 0.75
CA TRP A 66 -8.52 -0.67 0.84
C TRP A 66 -9.02 -1.16 2.19
N VAL A 67 -8.88 -0.36 3.25
CA VAL A 67 -9.48 -0.70 4.53
C VAL A 67 -10.97 -0.31 4.50
N ASP A 68 -11.82 -1.25 4.87
CA ASP A 68 -13.25 -0.96 4.98
C ASP A 68 -13.56 -0.39 6.37
N TRP A 69 -13.30 0.90 6.51
CA TRP A 69 -13.45 1.61 7.78
C TRP A 69 -14.86 1.54 8.33
N GLU A 70 -15.87 1.53 7.46
CA GLU A 70 -17.26 1.45 7.88
C GLU A 70 -17.56 0.11 8.54
N LYS A 71 -17.10 -0.99 7.96
CA LYS A 71 -17.31 -2.32 8.55
C LYS A 71 -16.60 -2.46 9.89
N LEU A 72 -15.38 -1.99 10.00
CA LEU A 72 -14.64 -2.00 11.26
C LEU A 72 -15.33 -1.16 12.32
N TYR A 73 -15.75 0.05 11.94
CA TYR A 73 -16.48 0.92 12.87
C TYR A 73 -17.79 0.31 13.33
N ASN A 74 -18.54 -0.29 12.43
CA ASN A 74 -19.82 -0.95 12.78
C ASN A 74 -19.61 -2.06 13.81
N ALA A 75 -18.52 -2.82 13.68
CA ALA A 75 -18.19 -3.86 14.66
C ALA A 75 -17.89 -3.27 16.04
N VAL A 76 -17.11 -2.17 16.10
CA VAL A 76 -16.72 -1.54 17.37
C VAL A 76 -17.87 -0.74 17.98
N SER A 77 -18.68 -0.08 17.15
CA SER A 77 -19.77 0.79 17.63
C SER A 77 -20.87 0.04 18.39
N THR A 78 -20.96 -1.27 18.21
CA THR A 78 -21.90 -2.10 18.97
C THR A 78 -21.46 -2.35 20.40
N GLN A 79 -20.22 -2.02 20.75
CA GLN A 79 -19.70 -2.22 22.11
C GLN A 79 -20.19 -1.13 23.06
N ILE A 80 -20.50 -1.52 24.29
CA ILE A 80 -21.09 -0.63 25.30
C ILE A 80 -20.20 0.58 25.58
N ASN A 81 -18.88 0.38 25.62
CA ASN A 81 -17.92 1.43 25.95
C ASN A 81 -17.15 1.92 24.73
N CYS A 82 -17.79 1.93 23.56
CA CYS A 82 -17.14 2.42 22.35
C CYS A 82 -16.73 3.88 22.51
N PRO A 83 -15.42 4.21 22.43
CA PRO A 83 -14.95 5.58 22.63
C PRO A 83 -15.09 6.46 21.40
N TYR A 84 -15.45 5.88 20.25
CA TYR A 84 -15.50 6.59 18.97
C TYR A 84 -16.90 7.14 18.72
N ARG A 85 -16.96 8.46 18.49
CA ARG A 85 -18.24 9.17 18.35
C ARG A 85 -18.86 9.06 16.96
N SER A 86 -18.03 8.76 15.96
CA SER A 86 -18.46 8.69 14.56
C SER A 86 -17.46 7.88 13.76
N LEU A 87 -17.88 7.50 12.55
CA LEU A 87 -16.98 6.85 11.59
C LEU A 87 -15.73 7.70 11.33
N GLN A 88 -15.90 9.01 11.17
CA GLN A 88 -14.77 9.90 10.92
C GLN A 88 -13.81 9.96 12.10
N HIS A 89 -14.33 10.01 13.33
CA HIS A 89 -13.51 9.97 14.53
C HIS A 89 -12.72 8.66 14.64
N PHE A 90 -13.38 7.54 14.37
CA PHE A 90 -12.76 6.22 14.34
C PHE A 90 -11.62 6.16 13.30
N LYS A 91 -11.90 6.58 12.07
CA LYS A 91 -10.93 6.60 10.99
C LYS A 91 -9.74 7.50 11.29
N ASN A 92 -9.98 8.70 11.82
CA ASN A 92 -8.92 9.63 12.18
C ASN A 92 -8.01 9.03 13.25
N THR A 93 -8.58 8.38 14.25
CA THR A 93 -7.82 7.71 15.31
C THR A 93 -6.98 6.58 14.75
N GLY A 94 -7.57 5.73 13.91
CA GLY A 94 -6.87 4.63 13.27
C GLY A 94 -5.74 5.11 12.36
N MET A 95 -5.97 6.16 11.59
CA MET A 95 -4.94 6.72 10.71
C MET A 95 -3.79 7.37 11.49
N ALA A 96 -4.08 8.01 12.62
CA ALA A 96 -3.04 8.53 13.51
C ALA A 96 -2.15 7.40 14.05
N MET A 97 -2.75 6.27 14.41
CA MET A 97 -2.00 5.08 14.85
C MET A 97 -1.17 4.48 13.73
N VAL A 98 -1.72 4.40 12.53
CA VAL A 98 -0.98 3.93 11.34
C VAL A 98 0.26 4.80 11.11
N LYS A 99 0.13 6.11 11.21
CA LYS A 99 1.25 7.04 11.06
C LYS A 99 2.33 6.79 12.12
N GLU A 100 1.93 6.65 13.37
CA GLU A 100 2.85 6.37 14.47
C GLU A 100 3.59 5.04 14.26
N VAL A 101 2.86 3.99 13.88
CA VAL A 101 3.44 2.67 13.56
C VAL A 101 4.43 2.77 12.42
N PHE A 102 4.09 3.51 11.37
CA PHE A 102 4.99 3.70 10.23
C PHE A 102 6.27 4.44 10.61
N GLU A 103 6.15 5.54 11.34
CA GLU A 103 7.29 6.37 11.74
C GLU A 103 8.24 5.64 12.69
N ASN A 104 7.68 4.89 13.65
CA ASN A 104 8.45 4.17 14.64
C ASN A 104 8.85 2.76 14.23
N LYS A 105 8.32 2.27 13.10
CA LYS A 105 8.56 0.90 12.60
C LYS A 105 8.28 -0.15 13.67
N ARG A 106 7.16 0.02 14.38
CA ARG A 106 6.76 -0.78 15.52
C ARG A 106 5.27 -1.03 15.51
N SER A 107 4.86 -2.28 15.64
CA SER A 107 3.45 -2.64 15.80
C SER A 107 2.89 -2.12 17.13
N ILE A 108 1.63 -1.71 17.12
CA ILE A 108 0.92 -1.23 18.30
C ILE A 108 -0.41 -1.96 18.43
N SER A 109 -0.76 -2.32 19.65
CA SER A 109 -2.09 -2.83 19.99
C SER A 109 -2.61 -2.01 21.17
N THR A 110 -3.65 -1.22 20.94
CA THR A 110 -4.24 -0.37 21.99
C THR A 110 -5.71 -0.13 21.73
N GLY A 111 -6.51 -0.11 22.78
CA GLY A 111 -7.96 -0.01 22.67
C GLY A 111 -8.50 -1.16 21.83
N TYR A 112 -9.27 -0.83 20.82
CA TYR A 112 -9.78 -1.81 19.88
C TYR A 112 -8.86 -2.02 18.68
N PHE A 113 -7.86 -1.16 18.47
CA PHE A 113 -7.00 -1.24 17.29
C PHE A 113 -5.79 -2.14 17.49
N ARG A 114 -5.51 -2.92 16.47
CA ARG A 114 -4.28 -3.66 16.33
C ARG A 114 -3.65 -3.28 15.00
N VAL A 115 -2.48 -2.65 15.05
CA VAL A 115 -1.79 -2.15 13.87
C VAL A 115 -0.43 -2.83 13.79
N ILE A 116 -0.20 -3.60 12.74
CA ILE A 116 1.01 -4.39 12.57
C ILE A 116 1.85 -3.80 11.45
N TYR A 117 3.13 -3.61 11.73
CA TYR A 117 4.11 -3.13 10.78
C TYR A 117 4.90 -4.29 10.19
N ASN A 118 4.93 -4.37 8.87
CA ASN A 118 5.76 -5.29 8.12
C ASN A 118 6.75 -4.48 7.29
N GLU A 119 8.04 -4.70 7.53
CA GLU A 119 9.11 -3.97 6.86
C GLU A 119 9.15 -4.28 5.37
N GLY A 120 9.49 -3.25 4.57
CA GLY A 120 9.77 -3.46 3.15
C GLY A 120 11.01 -4.32 2.94
N TYR A 121 11.03 -5.10 1.90
CA TYR A 121 12.14 -6.01 1.61
C TYR A 121 12.24 -6.29 0.11
N THR A 122 13.41 -6.77 -0.31
CA THR A 122 13.59 -7.28 -1.67
C THR A 122 13.37 -8.80 -1.64
N ASN A 123 12.42 -9.28 -2.43
CA ASN A 123 12.08 -10.70 -2.47
C ASN A 123 13.15 -11.53 -3.23
N ASP A 124 12.99 -12.85 -3.26
CA ASP A 124 13.94 -13.76 -3.90
C ASP A 124 14.08 -13.54 -5.40
N ASP A 125 13.08 -12.92 -6.03
CA ASP A 125 13.09 -12.59 -7.46
C ASP A 125 13.72 -11.22 -7.76
N GLY A 126 14.26 -10.53 -6.73
CA GLY A 126 14.90 -9.24 -6.88
C GLY A 126 13.93 -8.06 -6.96
N VAL A 127 12.66 -8.25 -6.64
CA VAL A 127 11.64 -7.21 -6.66
C VAL A 127 11.45 -6.62 -5.26
N TYR A 128 11.48 -5.29 -5.14
CA TYR A 128 11.24 -4.62 -3.87
C TYR A 128 9.75 -4.61 -3.54
N GLU A 129 9.45 -5.16 -2.36
CA GLU A 129 8.12 -5.13 -1.77
C GLU A 129 8.05 -4.00 -0.74
N TYR A 130 7.05 -3.13 -0.87
CA TYR A 130 6.91 -1.96 0.01
C TYR A 130 6.55 -2.37 1.43
N PRO A 131 6.88 -1.51 2.44
CA PRO A 131 6.38 -1.72 3.79
C PRO A 131 4.86 -1.82 3.80
N GLU A 132 4.34 -2.77 4.55
CA GLU A 132 2.90 -2.99 4.65
C GLU A 132 2.45 -2.82 6.09
N ILE A 133 1.34 -2.11 6.27
CA ILE A 133 0.70 -1.97 7.57
C ILE A 133 -0.66 -2.66 7.49
N ASN A 134 -0.87 -3.61 8.40
CA ASN A 134 -2.14 -4.29 8.53
C ASN A 134 -2.87 -3.72 9.75
N LEU A 135 -4.12 -3.34 9.53
CA LEU A 135 -4.97 -2.80 10.59
C LEU A 135 -6.17 -3.72 10.77
N ASP A 136 -6.36 -4.17 12.00
CA ASP A 136 -7.57 -4.88 12.36
C ASP A 136 -8.14 -4.34 13.68
N VAL A 137 -9.29 -4.83 14.03
CA VAL A 137 -9.99 -4.49 15.27
C VAL A 137 -10.13 -5.76 16.11
N GLU A 138 -9.76 -5.65 17.38
CA GLU A 138 -9.85 -6.76 18.34
C GLU A 138 -10.96 -6.49 19.35
N ILE A 139 -11.89 -7.41 19.44
CA ILE A 139 -13.03 -7.34 20.38
C ILE A 139 -13.05 -8.64 21.18
N TYR A 140 -12.94 -8.53 22.50
CA TYR A 140 -12.93 -9.68 23.41
C TYR A 140 -11.86 -10.74 23.04
N GLY A 141 -10.70 -10.31 22.57
CA GLY A 141 -9.61 -11.22 22.18
C GLY A 141 -9.77 -11.82 20.79
N ASN A 142 -10.81 -11.49 20.04
CA ASN A 142 -11.03 -11.97 18.68
C ASN A 142 -10.68 -10.86 17.68
N SER A 143 -9.82 -11.20 16.74
CA SER A 143 -9.44 -10.26 15.66
C SER A 143 -10.51 -10.23 14.58
N HIS A 144 -10.85 -9.03 14.12
CA HIS A 144 -11.75 -8.79 13.01
C HIS A 144 -10.98 -8.18 11.84
N THR A 145 -10.67 -9.02 10.85
CA THR A 145 -9.91 -8.62 9.65
C THR A 145 -10.81 -8.32 8.45
N ILE A 146 -12.10 -8.13 8.69
CA ILE A 146 -13.10 -7.90 7.65
C ILE A 146 -13.04 -6.50 7.03
N GLY A 147 -12.09 -5.66 7.48
CA GLY A 147 -11.94 -4.33 6.94
C GLY A 147 -11.20 -4.26 5.61
N ASP A 148 -10.53 -5.36 5.22
CA ASP A 148 -9.79 -5.37 3.98
C ASP A 148 -10.71 -5.59 2.78
N LYS A 149 -10.58 -4.73 1.80
CA LYS A 149 -11.19 -4.91 0.48
C LYS A 149 -10.21 -5.66 -0.42
N ASN A 150 -10.71 -6.21 -1.52
CA ASN A 150 -9.85 -6.81 -2.52
C ASN A 150 -8.85 -5.79 -3.02
N ARG A 151 -7.56 -6.08 -2.85
CA ARG A 151 -6.50 -5.16 -3.21
C ARG A 151 -6.02 -5.38 -4.65
N ASP A 152 -5.95 -4.31 -5.40
CA ASP A 152 -5.12 -4.25 -6.60
C ASP A 152 -3.97 -3.28 -6.32
N TYR A 153 -2.84 -3.81 -5.87
CA TYR A 153 -1.68 -3.01 -5.48
C TYR A 153 -1.11 -2.16 -6.61
N LEU A 154 -1.42 -2.53 -7.85
CA LEU A 154 -0.88 -1.85 -9.02
C LEU A 154 -1.90 -0.98 -9.72
N ASN A 155 -3.06 -0.77 -9.12
CA ASN A 155 -4.10 0.08 -9.70
C ASN A 155 -4.48 1.21 -8.73
N PRO A 156 -3.79 2.36 -8.79
CA PRO A 156 -4.10 3.48 -7.92
C PRO A 156 -5.47 4.11 -8.19
N ASP A 157 -6.09 3.78 -9.33
CA ASP A 157 -7.40 4.30 -9.72
C ASP A 157 -8.53 3.26 -9.54
N ASP A 158 -8.24 2.13 -8.89
CA ASP A 158 -9.23 1.09 -8.64
C ASP A 158 -10.40 1.63 -7.81
N GLN A 159 -11.62 1.41 -8.31
CA GLN A 159 -12.86 1.92 -7.72
C GLN A 159 -13.60 0.90 -6.85
N THR A 160 -13.11 -0.32 -6.74
CA THR A 160 -13.77 -1.38 -5.95
C THR A 160 -13.70 -1.18 -4.46
#